data_24ad2751be89608fd0e2c038bb5d6d7c
#
_entry.id   24ad2751be89608fd0e2c038bb5d6d7c
#
_cell.length_a   1.000
_cell.length_b   1.000
_cell.length_c   1.000
_cell.angle_alpha   90.00
_cell.angle_beta   90.00
_cell.angle_gamma   90.00
#
_symmetry.space_group_name_H-M   'P 1'
#
loop_
_entity.id
_entity.type
_entity.pdbx_description
1 polymer ?
#
loop_
_entity_poly.entity_id
_entity_poly.type
_entity_poly.pdbx_seq_one_letter_code
_entity_poly.pdbx_strand_id
1 'polypeptide(L)'
;ILFGPPGTGKTFWAKIIANRLVAPQLKQAQSRATFLQTVIEDLPFYDILALDMYRTGQDKKYTVPQLEEMELVQARFRQSPVKHQKNQIWGYLQSHTAIESQTVKLTSRAEPFLFDKTANSQWFLTPAGKEYVQGTLTDRLTLIKQGPPATNQPEDFIRWVTFHQSYAYEDFVEGLRPKTEQGDAMVLAFELKPGIFRSLCARAKDDPNNQYVLVIDEINRGNIAKIFGELMTLIEADKRGKQPVELPYSKEDFQVPVNLAIIGTMNTADRSIALLDVALRRRFAFLELLPEAQLLDGINVSLAEEDALNIGTCLKNLNQRIVEFRGADYQIGHSYFLPLQVIADEVEKLNCLDDIWNYQVVPLLKEYFYGQVDLLRQVLPSFFSQDDGGQPQSASGLV
;
A
#
# COMPACT_ATOMS: atom_id res chain seq x y z
N ILE A 1 3.04 -6.02 14.73
CA ILE A 1 3.40 -4.59 14.54
C ILE A 1 4.84 -4.39 14.97
N LEU A 2 5.65 -3.80 14.09
CA LEU A 2 7.02 -3.35 14.38
C LEU A 2 6.92 -1.90 14.87
N PHE A 3 7.38 -1.64 16.09
CA PHE A 3 7.27 -0.31 16.68
C PHE A 3 8.60 0.14 17.30
N GLY A 4 8.77 1.43 17.50
CA GLY A 4 9.96 2.03 18.11
C GLY A 4 10.28 3.41 17.58
N PRO A 5 11.39 4.01 18.00
CA PRO A 5 11.84 5.33 17.58
C PRO A 5 12.05 5.44 16.06
N PRO A 6 12.02 6.64 15.46
CA PRO A 6 12.30 6.83 14.05
C PRO A 6 13.75 6.43 13.70
N GLY A 7 13.95 5.92 12.50
CA GLY A 7 15.28 5.51 12.02
C GLY A 7 15.80 4.17 12.59
N THR A 8 14.94 3.31 13.14
CA THR A 8 15.32 1.96 13.63
C THR A 8 15.13 0.85 12.60
N GLY A 9 14.83 1.19 11.34
CA GLY A 9 14.71 0.20 10.27
C GLY A 9 13.37 -0.56 10.23
N LYS A 10 12.29 -0.06 10.84
CA LYS A 10 10.98 -0.73 10.89
C LYS A 10 10.46 -1.14 9.51
N THR A 11 10.41 -0.21 8.56
CA THR A 11 9.95 -0.47 7.18
C THR A 11 10.87 -1.45 6.46
N PHE A 12 12.19 -1.38 6.70
CA PHE A 12 13.17 -2.35 6.18
C PHE A 12 12.88 -3.76 6.70
N TRP A 13 12.68 -3.93 8.01
CA TRP A 13 12.34 -5.22 8.60
C TRP A 13 10.97 -5.73 8.16
N ALA A 14 9.98 -4.84 8.02
CA ALA A 14 8.67 -5.21 7.46
C ALA A 14 8.81 -5.80 6.05
N LYS A 15 9.67 -5.21 5.20
CA LYS A 15 9.98 -5.72 3.86
C LYS A 15 10.66 -7.09 3.90
N ILE A 16 11.66 -7.27 4.77
CA ILE A 16 12.34 -8.56 4.95
C ILE A 16 11.36 -9.64 5.38
N ILE A 17 10.54 -9.36 6.40
CA ILE A 17 9.56 -10.32 6.93
C ILE A 17 8.52 -10.67 5.85
N ALA A 18 7.97 -9.66 5.16
CA ALA A 18 7.00 -9.87 4.09
C ALA A 18 7.58 -10.76 2.97
N ASN A 19 8.79 -10.44 2.48
CA ASN A 19 9.49 -11.24 1.46
C ASN A 19 9.76 -12.67 1.94
N ARG A 20 10.15 -12.85 3.21
CA ARG A 20 10.40 -14.18 3.76
C ARG A 20 9.14 -15.03 3.84
N LEU A 21 8.01 -14.42 4.17
CA LEU A 21 6.71 -15.12 4.22
C LEU A 21 6.27 -15.62 2.84
N VAL A 22 6.53 -14.86 1.77
CA VAL A 22 6.14 -15.24 0.40
C VAL A 22 7.25 -16.01 -0.36
N ALA A 23 8.46 -16.09 0.17
CA ALA A 23 9.60 -16.73 -0.51
C ALA A 23 9.35 -18.17 -1.00
N PRO A 24 8.59 -19.04 -0.27
CA PRO A 24 8.35 -20.40 -0.73
C PRO A 24 7.63 -20.48 -2.09
N GLN A 25 6.76 -19.51 -2.39
CA GLN A 25 5.93 -19.52 -3.60
C GLN A 25 6.54 -18.74 -4.76
N LEU A 26 7.61 -17.97 -4.56
CA LEU A 26 8.24 -17.18 -5.63
C LEU A 26 8.87 -18.05 -6.74
N LYS A 27 9.20 -19.29 -6.42
CA LYS A 27 9.75 -20.25 -7.39
C LYS A 27 8.68 -20.96 -8.22
N GLN A 28 7.41 -20.77 -7.91
CA GLN A 28 6.29 -21.36 -8.61
C GLN A 28 5.79 -20.41 -9.69
N ALA A 29 5.30 -20.96 -10.81
CA ALA A 29 4.61 -20.16 -11.80
C ALA A 29 3.31 -19.60 -11.20
N GLN A 30 3.01 -18.36 -11.51
CA GLN A 30 1.76 -17.73 -11.10
C GLN A 30 0.57 -18.48 -11.71
N SER A 31 -0.49 -18.70 -10.93
CA SER A 31 -1.72 -19.28 -11.48
C SER A 31 -2.34 -18.32 -12.51
N ARG A 32 -2.91 -18.88 -13.59
CA ARG A 32 -3.58 -18.07 -14.60
C ARG A 32 -4.70 -17.21 -14.01
N ALA A 33 -5.46 -17.74 -13.06
CA ALA A 33 -6.53 -17.00 -12.39
C ALA A 33 -6.01 -15.77 -11.63
N THR A 34 -4.97 -15.94 -10.82
CA THR A 34 -4.34 -14.84 -10.07
C THR A 34 -3.71 -13.80 -11.02
N PHE A 35 -3.04 -14.27 -12.08
CA PHE A 35 -2.48 -13.39 -13.10
C PHE A 35 -3.54 -12.52 -13.76
N LEU A 36 -4.66 -13.11 -14.20
CA LEU A 36 -5.72 -12.35 -14.84
C LEU A 36 -6.35 -11.32 -13.89
N GLN A 37 -6.52 -11.66 -12.62
CA GLN A 37 -6.98 -10.69 -11.62
C GLN A 37 -6.05 -9.49 -11.51
N THR A 38 -4.72 -9.70 -11.54
CA THR A 38 -3.74 -8.61 -11.52
C THR A 38 -3.84 -7.74 -12.78
N VAL A 39 -3.99 -8.37 -13.95
CA VAL A 39 -4.06 -7.64 -15.24
C VAL A 39 -5.29 -6.74 -15.33
N ILE A 40 -6.42 -7.10 -14.71
CA ILE A 40 -7.68 -6.34 -14.78
C ILE A 40 -7.98 -5.50 -13.53
N GLU A 41 -7.08 -5.43 -12.55
CA GLU A 41 -7.34 -4.86 -11.21
C GLU A 41 -7.84 -3.40 -11.27
N ASP A 42 -7.25 -2.60 -12.12
CA ASP A 42 -7.53 -1.16 -12.29
C ASP A 42 -8.50 -0.85 -13.45
N LEU A 43 -8.95 -1.86 -14.22
CA LEU A 43 -9.80 -1.62 -15.37
C LEU A 43 -11.27 -1.42 -14.97
N PRO A 44 -11.97 -0.46 -15.59
CA PRO A 44 -13.43 -0.39 -15.53
C PRO A 44 -14.08 -1.66 -16.10
N PHE A 45 -15.28 -1.98 -15.64
CA PHE A 45 -15.92 -3.23 -16.05
C PHE A 45 -16.29 -3.30 -17.54
N TYR A 46 -16.60 -2.18 -18.17
CA TYR A 46 -16.83 -2.13 -19.61
C TYR A 46 -15.56 -2.46 -20.42
N ASP A 47 -14.37 -2.06 -19.95
CA ASP A 47 -13.10 -2.41 -20.58
C ASP A 47 -12.83 -3.91 -20.48
N ILE A 48 -13.16 -4.51 -19.33
CA ILE A 48 -13.02 -5.95 -19.12
C ILE A 48 -13.94 -6.72 -20.09
N LEU A 49 -15.19 -6.28 -20.24
CA LEU A 49 -16.14 -6.86 -21.20
C LEU A 49 -15.62 -6.75 -22.62
N ALA A 50 -15.18 -5.55 -23.03
CA ALA A 50 -14.66 -5.30 -24.38
C ALA A 50 -13.41 -6.14 -24.67
N LEU A 51 -12.48 -6.21 -23.72
CA LEU A 51 -11.25 -6.98 -23.84
C LEU A 51 -11.51 -8.48 -23.93
N ASP A 52 -12.45 -9.01 -23.13
CA ASP A 52 -12.79 -10.43 -23.13
C ASP A 52 -13.54 -10.84 -24.41
N MET A 53 -14.46 -10.02 -24.87
CA MET A 53 -15.15 -10.23 -26.16
C MET A 53 -14.16 -10.18 -27.34
N TYR A 54 -13.24 -9.20 -27.34
CA TYR A 54 -12.24 -9.03 -28.40
C TYR A 54 -11.31 -10.24 -28.51
N ARG A 55 -10.75 -10.70 -27.38
CA ARG A 55 -9.81 -11.85 -27.38
C ARG A 55 -10.47 -13.19 -27.68
N THR A 56 -11.76 -13.35 -27.31
CA THR A 56 -12.50 -14.62 -27.52
C THR A 56 -13.02 -14.72 -28.98
N GLY A 57 -13.24 -13.60 -29.63
CA GLY A 57 -13.61 -13.56 -31.06
C GLY A 57 -14.23 -12.23 -31.44
N GLN A 58 -13.46 -11.41 -32.15
CA GLN A 58 -13.80 -10.01 -32.51
C GLN A 58 -15.14 -9.86 -33.26
N ASP A 59 -15.54 -10.88 -34.06
CA ASP A 59 -16.76 -10.85 -34.87
C ASP A 59 -17.88 -11.70 -34.29
N LYS A 60 -17.63 -12.32 -33.14
CA LYS A 60 -18.63 -13.15 -32.46
C LYS A 60 -19.68 -12.31 -31.76
N LYS A 61 -20.86 -12.90 -31.62
CA LYS A 61 -22.01 -12.35 -30.90
C LYS A 61 -22.30 -13.21 -29.70
N TYR A 62 -22.56 -12.58 -28.57
CA TYR A 62 -22.65 -13.26 -27.27
C TYR A 62 -23.96 -12.92 -26.57
N THR A 63 -24.56 -13.90 -25.94
CA THR A 63 -25.64 -13.69 -24.95
C THR A 63 -25.03 -13.30 -23.61
N VAL A 64 -25.81 -12.65 -22.73
CA VAL A 64 -25.34 -12.27 -21.39
C VAL A 64 -24.85 -13.47 -20.58
N PRO A 65 -25.51 -14.66 -20.60
CA PRO A 65 -24.96 -15.84 -19.93
C PRO A 65 -23.58 -16.28 -20.47
N GLN A 66 -23.33 -16.17 -21.77
CA GLN A 66 -22.02 -16.48 -22.34
C GLN A 66 -20.94 -15.50 -21.91
N LEU A 67 -21.29 -14.20 -21.79
CA LEU A 67 -20.39 -13.18 -21.28
C LEU A 67 -20.06 -13.40 -19.79
N GLU A 68 -21.03 -13.83 -19.01
CA GLU A 68 -20.83 -14.16 -17.60
C GLU A 68 -19.77 -15.25 -17.40
N GLU A 69 -19.74 -16.26 -18.29
CA GLU A 69 -18.77 -17.37 -18.22
C GLU A 69 -17.38 -17.02 -18.76
N MET A 70 -17.17 -15.86 -19.32
CA MET A 70 -15.88 -15.45 -19.86
C MET A 70 -14.83 -15.26 -18.77
N GLU A 71 -13.58 -15.56 -19.10
CA GLU A 71 -12.47 -15.69 -18.14
C GLU A 71 -12.13 -14.41 -17.38
N LEU A 72 -12.12 -13.24 -18.08
CA LEU A 72 -11.83 -11.96 -17.42
C LEU A 72 -13.04 -11.47 -16.63
N VAL A 73 -14.25 -11.71 -17.12
CA VAL A 73 -15.51 -11.38 -16.43
C VAL A 73 -15.58 -12.17 -15.11
N GLN A 74 -15.27 -13.46 -15.15
CA GLN A 74 -15.20 -14.30 -13.96
C GLN A 74 -14.08 -13.85 -13.01
N ALA A 75 -12.91 -13.48 -13.53
CA ALA A 75 -11.83 -12.94 -12.70
C ALA A 75 -12.26 -11.66 -11.95
N ARG A 76 -13.03 -10.77 -12.61
CA ARG A 76 -13.58 -9.57 -11.97
C ARG A 76 -14.60 -9.90 -10.89
N PHE A 77 -15.52 -10.83 -11.15
CA PHE A 77 -16.53 -11.22 -10.16
C PHE A 77 -15.93 -11.94 -8.94
N ARG A 78 -14.79 -12.60 -9.09
CA ARG A 78 -14.02 -13.13 -7.96
C ARG A 78 -13.39 -12.02 -7.11
N GLN A 79 -12.86 -10.96 -7.76
CA GLN A 79 -12.31 -9.80 -7.03
C GLN A 79 -13.40 -8.99 -6.33
N SER A 80 -14.56 -8.85 -6.97
CA SER A 80 -15.68 -8.03 -6.51
C SER A 80 -16.98 -8.79 -6.72
N PRO A 81 -17.33 -9.71 -5.78
CA PRO A 81 -18.54 -10.52 -5.90
C PRO A 81 -19.81 -9.66 -5.89
N VAL A 82 -20.77 -9.98 -6.73
CA VAL A 82 -22.07 -9.31 -6.80
C VAL A 82 -23.20 -10.32 -6.87
N LYS A 83 -24.34 -10.02 -6.22
CA LYS A 83 -25.51 -10.94 -6.16
C LYS A 83 -26.16 -11.18 -7.53
N HIS A 84 -26.11 -10.20 -8.43
CA HIS A 84 -26.80 -10.20 -9.73
C HIS A 84 -25.85 -9.92 -10.88
N GLN A 85 -24.92 -10.82 -11.14
CA GLN A 85 -23.86 -10.68 -12.16
C GLN A 85 -24.42 -10.36 -13.56
N LYS A 86 -25.48 -11.07 -13.98
CA LYS A 86 -26.14 -10.83 -15.30
C LYS A 86 -26.70 -9.42 -15.43
N ASN A 87 -27.27 -8.88 -14.36
CA ASN A 87 -27.83 -7.53 -14.37
C ASN A 87 -26.72 -6.48 -14.48
N GLN A 88 -25.59 -6.71 -13.83
CA GLN A 88 -24.43 -5.83 -13.94
C GLN A 88 -23.85 -5.86 -15.35
N ILE A 89 -23.61 -7.04 -15.94
CA ILE A 89 -23.16 -7.18 -17.33
C ILE A 89 -24.11 -6.42 -18.26
N TRP A 90 -25.41 -6.70 -18.14
CA TRP A 90 -26.42 -6.08 -18.98
C TRP A 90 -26.46 -4.56 -18.82
N GLY A 91 -26.33 -4.03 -17.62
CA GLY A 91 -26.28 -2.59 -17.35
C GLY A 91 -25.11 -1.91 -18.05
N TYR A 92 -23.90 -2.46 -17.94
CA TYR A 92 -22.71 -1.90 -18.60
C TYR A 92 -22.78 -2.00 -20.12
N LEU A 93 -23.28 -3.09 -20.66
CA LEU A 93 -23.48 -3.23 -22.11
C LEU A 93 -24.44 -2.18 -22.66
N GLN A 94 -25.54 -1.90 -21.94
CA GLN A 94 -26.50 -0.86 -22.36
C GLN A 94 -25.94 0.56 -22.24
N SER A 95 -25.25 0.85 -21.12
CA SER A 95 -24.69 2.20 -20.90
C SER A 95 -23.59 2.54 -21.90
N HIS A 96 -22.86 1.58 -22.42
CA HIS A 96 -21.77 1.78 -23.39
C HIS A 96 -22.14 1.33 -24.83
N THR A 97 -23.44 1.31 -25.15
CA THR A 97 -23.94 0.98 -26.50
C THR A 97 -23.78 2.15 -27.47
N ALA A 98 -23.47 1.87 -28.73
CA ALA A 98 -23.40 2.84 -29.82
C ALA A 98 -24.65 3.73 -29.89
N ILE A 99 -24.47 5.03 -30.16
CA ILE A 99 -25.55 6.01 -30.14
C ILE A 99 -26.61 5.65 -31.18
N GLU A 100 -26.20 5.14 -32.34
CA GLU A 100 -27.08 4.80 -33.50
C GLU A 100 -27.79 3.46 -33.31
N SER A 101 -27.62 2.78 -32.18
CA SER A 101 -28.24 1.47 -31.93
C SER A 101 -29.77 1.53 -32.04
N GLN A 102 -30.32 0.66 -32.87
CA GLN A 102 -31.77 0.52 -33.09
C GLN A 102 -32.42 -0.45 -32.12
N THR A 103 -31.61 -1.24 -31.41
CA THR A 103 -32.08 -2.36 -30.58
C THR A 103 -32.04 -2.05 -29.09
N VAL A 104 -31.28 -1.03 -28.66
CA VAL A 104 -31.18 -0.59 -27.28
C VAL A 104 -31.91 0.73 -27.09
N LYS A 105 -32.89 0.76 -26.20
CA LYS A 105 -33.76 1.92 -25.95
C LYS A 105 -33.27 2.84 -24.83
N LEU A 106 -32.13 2.53 -24.19
CA LEU A 106 -31.57 3.36 -23.13
C LEU A 106 -31.13 4.70 -23.74
N THR A 107 -31.65 5.80 -23.21
CA THR A 107 -31.37 7.17 -23.69
C THR A 107 -30.11 7.76 -23.03
N SER A 108 -29.84 7.39 -21.80
CA SER A 108 -28.64 7.83 -21.08
C SER A 108 -27.50 6.83 -21.31
N ARG A 109 -26.62 7.15 -22.26
CA ARG A 109 -25.45 6.34 -22.62
C ARG A 109 -24.18 7.11 -22.27
N ALA A 110 -23.11 6.37 -21.98
CA ALA A 110 -21.82 6.91 -21.57
C ALA A 110 -20.71 6.48 -22.54
N GLU A 111 -19.77 7.36 -22.81
CA GLU A 111 -18.55 6.99 -23.51
C GLU A 111 -17.67 6.06 -22.66
N PRO A 112 -16.87 5.20 -23.26
CA PRO A 112 -16.80 4.95 -24.73
C PRO A 112 -17.96 4.07 -25.24
N PHE A 113 -18.38 4.28 -26.48
CA PHE A 113 -19.47 3.54 -27.13
C PHE A 113 -18.94 2.29 -27.84
N LEU A 114 -18.86 1.19 -27.10
CA LEU A 114 -18.12 0.00 -27.53
C LEU A 114 -19.00 -1.12 -28.11
N PHE A 115 -20.25 -1.19 -27.66
CA PHE A 115 -21.13 -2.35 -27.88
C PHE A 115 -22.33 -2.02 -28.74
N ASP A 116 -22.91 -3.06 -29.37
CA ASP A 116 -24.26 -3.03 -29.87
C ASP A 116 -24.92 -4.41 -29.76
N LYS A 117 -26.24 -4.44 -29.95
CA LYS A 117 -27.06 -5.64 -29.76
C LYS A 117 -27.86 -5.97 -31.01
N THR A 118 -27.88 -7.24 -31.40
CA THR A 118 -28.73 -7.73 -32.47
C THR A 118 -30.20 -7.83 -32.05
N ALA A 119 -31.12 -7.93 -33.03
CA ALA A 119 -32.54 -8.20 -32.77
C ALA A 119 -32.78 -9.47 -31.94
N ASN A 120 -31.88 -10.46 -32.01
CA ASN A 120 -31.94 -11.72 -31.28
C ASN A 120 -31.25 -11.61 -29.88
N SER A 121 -31.09 -10.39 -29.35
CA SER A 121 -30.51 -10.13 -28.03
C SER A 121 -29.09 -10.65 -27.82
N GLN A 122 -28.27 -10.71 -28.86
CA GLN A 122 -26.85 -11.02 -28.80
C GLN A 122 -26.03 -9.72 -28.90
N TRP A 123 -25.06 -9.57 -28.02
CA TRP A 123 -24.16 -8.43 -27.93
C TRP A 123 -22.88 -8.65 -28.74
N PHE A 124 -22.33 -7.60 -29.30
CA PHE A 124 -21.08 -7.63 -30.06
C PHE A 124 -20.32 -6.32 -29.94
N LEU A 125 -19.03 -6.36 -30.24
CA LEU A 125 -18.19 -5.16 -30.33
C LEU A 125 -18.44 -4.45 -31.67
N THR A 126 -18.71 -3.15 -31.59
CA THR A 126 -18.78 -2.29 -32.79
C THR A 126 -17.40 -2.13 -33.44
N PRO A 127 -17.28 -1.64 -34.68
CA PRO A 127 -15.98 -1.30 -35.25
C PRO A 127 -15.18 -0.33 -34.36
N ALA A 128 -15.84 0.71 -33.82
CA ALA A 128 -15.23 1.64 -32.86
C ALA A 128 -14.78 0.93 -31.55
N GLY A 129 -15.58 -0.02 -31.07
CA GLY A 129 -15.20 -0.83 -29.88
C GLY A 129 -13.97 -1.71 -30.14
N LYS A 130 -13.81 -2.25 -31.34
CA LYS A 130 -12.61 -3.02 -31.71
C LYS A 130 -11.37 -2.12 -31.81
N GLU A 131 -11.52 -0.94 -32.42
CA GLU A 131 -10.46 0.05 -32.52
C GLU A 131 -10.03 0.56 -31.13
N TYR A 132 -11.00 0.79 -30.24
CA TYR A 132 -10.73 1.15 -28.84
C TYR A 132 -9.88 0.10 -28.13
N VAL A 133 -10.21 -1.19 -28.23
CA VAL A 133 -9.41 -2.26 -27.64
C VAL A 133 -8.00 -2.31 -28.23
N GLN A 134 -7.87 -2.13 -29.54
CA GLN A 134 -6.57 -2.12 -30.20
C GLN A 134 -5.72 -0.89 -29.86
N GLY A 135 -6.33 0.27 -29.63
CA GLY A 135 -5.62 1.50 -29.27
C GLY A 135 -5.34 1.60 -27.76
N THR A 136 -6.40 1.49 -26.95
CA THR A 136 -6.33 1.79 -25.50
C THR A 136 -5.94 0.59 -24.65
N LEU A 137 -6.33 -0.63 -25.04
CA LEU A 137 -6.13 -1.84 -24.22
C LEU A 137 -5.08 -2.80 -24.79
N THR A 138 -4.26 -2.36 -25.75
CA THR A 138 -3.24 -3.17 -26.43
C THR A 138 -2.25 -3.81 -25.46
N ASP A 139 -1.78 -3.05 -24.47
CA ASP A 139 -0.82 -3.55 -23.47
C ASP A 139 -1.42 -4.69 -22.65
N ARG A 140 -2.67 -4.53 -22.21
CA ARG A 140 -3.41 -5.57 -21.47
C ARG A 140 -3.66 -6.82 -22.33
N LEU A 141 -4.05 -6.61 -23.58
CA LEU A 141 -4.24 -7.71 -24.53
C LEU A 141 -2.94 -8.50 -24.76
N THR A 142 -1.83 -7.81 -24.86
CA THR A 142 -0.49 -8.40 -25.03
C THR A 142 -0.08 -9.20 -23.81
N LEU A 143 -0.24 -8.63 -22.60
CA LEU A 143 0.03 -9.34 -21.33
C LEU A 143 -0.82 -10.61 -21.21
N ILE A 144 -2.12 -10.54 -21.51
CA ILE A 144 -3.00 -11.72 -21.44
C ILE A 144 -2.58 -12.81 -22.43
N LYS A 145 -2.12 -12.44 -23.63
CA LYS A 145 -1.61 -13.39 -24.64
C LYS A 145 -0.31 -14.04 -24.23
N GLN A 146 0.61 -13.29 -23.60
CA GLN A 146 1.85 -13.81 -23.07
C GLN A 146 1.63 -14.81 -21.92
N GLY A 147 0.54 -14.63 -21.17
CA GLY A 147 0.23 -15.45 -20.01
C GLY A 147 1.03 -15.08 -18.76
N PRO A 148 0.83 -15.85 -17.67
CA PRO A 148 1.56 -15.62 -16.43
C PRO A 148 3.07 -15.81 -16.61
N PRO A 149 3.91 -15.02 -15.88
CA PRO A 149 5.36 -15.23 -15.91
C PRO A 149 5.73 -16.62 -15.38
N ALA A 150 6.90 -17.11 -15.80
CA ALA A 150 7.38 -18.44 -15.40
C ALA A 150 7.63 -18.57 -13.88
N THR A 151 7.84 -17.44 -13.20
CA THR A 151 8.06 -17.36 -11.76
C THR A 151 7.22 -16.21 -11.17
N ASN A 152 6.68 -16.44 -9.97
CA ASN A 152 5.99 -15.42 -9.21
C ASN A 152 6.97 -14.34 -8.73
N GLN A 153 6.48 -13.10 -8.59
CA GLN A 153 7.23 -11.98 -8.00
C GLN A 153 6.65 -11.63 -6.62
N PRO A 154 7.45 -11.04 -5.69
CA PRO A 154 6.94 -10.63 -4.38
C PRO A 154 5.70 -9.73 -4.48
N GLU A 155 5.65 -8.86 -5.47
CA GLU A 155 4.56 -7.92 -5.74
C GLU A 155 3.23 -8.61 -6.08
N ASP A 156 3.27 -9.88 -6.47
CA ASP A 156 2.05 -10.68 -6.70
C ASP A 156 1.33 -10.99 -5.39
N PHE A 157 2.05 -11.07 -4.28
CA PHE A 157 1.55 -11.52 -2.98
C PHE A 157 1.61 -10.46 -1.88
N ILE A 158 2.40 -9.40 -2.07
CA ILE A 158 2.57 -8.34 -1.08
C ILE A 158 1.88 -7.08 -1.57
N ARG A 159 1.11 -6.45 -0.69
CA ARG A 159 0.57 -5.10 -0.89
C ARG A 159 1.05 -4.18 0.21
N TRP A 160 1.41 -2.95 -0.20
CA TRP A 160 1.85 -1.89 0.69
C TRP A 160 0.80 -0.78 0.74
N VAL A 161 0.55 -0.28 1.91
CA VAL A 161 -0.28 0.90 2.12
C VAL A 161 0.31 1.73 3.26
N THR A 162 0.31 3.04 3.12
CA THR A 162 0.70 3.96 4.18
C THR A 162 -0.54 4.62 4.74
N PHE A 163 -0.77 4.51 6.04
CA PHE A 163 -1.89 5.19 6.67
C PHE A 163 -1.55 6.66 6.91
N HIS A 164 -2.56 7.50 6.78
CA HIS A 164 -2.52 8.93 7.08
C HIS A 164 -3.89 9.37 7.61
N GLN A 165 -3.99 10.60 8.12
CA GLN A 165 -5.22 11.07 8.79
C GLN A 165 -6.48 11.03 7.92
N SER A 166 -6.33 11.24 6.60
CA SER A 166 -7.44 11.21 5.64
C SER A 166 -7.72 9.81 5.06
N TYR A 167 -6.95 8.76 5.46
CA TYR A 167 -7.17 7.41 4.97
C TYR A 167 -8.46 6.85 5.58
N ALA A 168 -9.34 6.29 4.75
CA ALA A 168 -10.69 5.93 5.15
C ALA A 168 -11.06 4.47 4.85
N TYR A 169 -12.19 4.04 5.37
CA TYR A 169 -12.79 2.73 5.10
C TYR A 169 -13.02 2.50 3.60
N GLU A 170 -13.42 3.56 2.90
CA GLU A 170 -13.70 3.55 1.47
C GLU A 170 -12.47 3.27 0.61
N ASP A 171 -11.27 3.60 1.11
CA ASP A 171 -10.00 3.29 0.44
C ASP A 171 -9.50 1.90 0.79
N PHE A 172 -9.83 1.44 1.99
CA PHE A 172 -9.29 0.20 2.54
C PHE A 172 -10.17 -1.02 2.24
N VAL A 173 -11.46 -0.90 2.48
CA VAL A 173 -12.41 -2.02 2.37
C VAL A 173 -13.27 -1.91 1.10
N GLU A 174 -14.17 -0.95 1.05
CA GLU A 174 -15.03 -0.69 -0.11
C GLU A 174 -15.64 0.70 -0.02
N GLY A 175 -15.85 1.35 -1.15
CA GLY A 175 -16.43 2.68 -1.18
C GLY A 175 -17.11 3.02 -2.49
N LEU A 176 -18.06 3.96 -2.40
CA LEU A 176 -18.71 4.55 -3.57
C LEU A 176 -17.77 5.59 -4.18
N ARG A 177 -17.45 5.41 -5.45
CA ARG A 177 -16.65 6.38 -6.22
C ARG A 177 -17.50 7.00 -7.31
N PRO A 178 -17.35 8.30 -7.56
CA PRO A 178 -18.03 8.93 -8.68
C PRO A 178 -17.59 8.27 -9.98
N LYS A 179 -18.55 7.89 -10.79
CA LYS A 179 -18.32 7.42 -12.14
C LYS A 179 -18.25 8.67 -13.02
N THR A 180 -17.08 8.91 -13.61
CA THR A 180 -16.93 10.02 -14.56
C THR A 180 -17.64 9.62 -15.86
N GLU A 181 -18.88 10.07 -16.04
CA GLU A 181 -19.57 10.00 -17.31
C GLU A 181 -19.32 11.32 -18.03
N GLN A 182 -18.54 11.29 -19.11
CA GLN A 182 -18.41 12.41 -20.03
C GLN A 182 -19.66 12.43 -20.93
N GLY A 183 -20.56 13.35 -20.69
CA GLY A 183 -21.76 13.60 -21.49
C GLY A 183 -22.42 14.91 -21.07
N ASP A 184 -23.19 15.55 -21.95
CA ASP A 184 -23.84 16.85 -21.75
C ASP A 184 -24.91 16.90 -20.62
N ALA A 185 -25.27 15.77 -20.05
CA ALA A 185 -26.09 15.68 -18.86
C ALA A 185 -25.22 15.17 -17.69
N MET A 186 -24.93 16.03 -16.73
CA MET A 186 -24.17 15.73 -15.51
C MET A 186 -25.01 14.81 -14.61
N VAL A 187 -25.07 13.52 -14.97
CA VAL A 187 -25.64 12.48 -14.09
C VAL A 187 -24.52 11.97 -13.22
N LEU A 188 -24.55 12.34 -11.94
CA LEU A 188 -23.65 11.81 -10.93
C LEU A 188 -24.03 10.33 -10.68
N ALA A 189 -23.36 9.42 -11.39
CA ALA A 189 -23.44 8.00 -11.11
C ALA A 189 -22.31 7.61 -10.13
N PHE A 190 -22.59 6.67 -9.25
CA PHE A 190 -21.59 6.12 -8.33
C PHE A 190 -21.43 4.63 -8.61
N GLU A 191 -20.19 4.18 -8.58
CA GLU A 191 -19.86 2.76 -8.62
C GLU A 191 -19.22 2.34 -7.28
N LEU A 192 -19.53 1.14 -6.85
CA LEU A 192 -18.89 0.55 -5.68
C LEU A 192 -17.55 -0.07 -6.10
N LYS A 193 -16.45 0.44 -5.51
CA LYS A 193 -15.10 -0.10 -5.74
C LYS A 193 -14.57 -0.81 -4.51
N PRO A 194 -13.96 -2.00 -4.66
CA PRO A 194 -13.24 -2.64 -3.58
C PRO A 194 -11.98 -1.83 -3.23
N GLY A 195 -11.71 -1.70 -1.94
CA GLY A 195 -10.47 -1.13 -1.44
C GLY A 195 -9.31 -2.15 -1.48
N ILE A 196 -8.11 -1.69 -1.08
CA ILE A 196 -6.88 -2.50 -1.15
C ILE A 196 -6.97 -3.79 -0.33
N PHE A 197 -7.55 -3.72 0.87
CA PHE A 197 -7.68 -4.87 1.76
C PHE A 197 -8.66 -5.91 1.22
N ARG A 198 -9.83 -5.46 0.78
CA ARG A 198 -10.85 -6.34 0.19
C ARG A 198 -10.32 -7.03 -1.06
N SER A 199 -9.66 -6.30 -1.95
CA SER A 199 -9.05 -6.85 -3.17
C SER A 199 -7.99 -7.91 -2.86
N LEU A 200 -7.14 -7.65 -1.84
CA LEU A 200 -6.11 -8.61 -1.43
C LEU A 200 -6.73 -9.86 -0.77
N CYS A 201 -7.78 -9.70 0.03
CA CYS A 201 -8.53 -10.83 0.61
C CYS A 201 -9.17 -11.70 -0.46
N ALA A 202 -9.75 -11.11 -1.51
CA ALA A 202 -10.33 -11.87 -2.62
C ALA A 202 -9.25 -12.70 -3.34
N ARG A 203 -8.09 -12.09 -3.64
CA ARG A 203 -6.95 -12.82 -4.24
C ARG A 203 -6.45 -13.95 -3.35
N ALA A 204 -6.28 -13.71 -2.06
CA ALA A 204 -5.83 -14.72 -1.11
C ALA A 204 -6.83 -15.87 -0.98
N LYS A 205 -8.13 -15.58 -1.03
CA LYS A 205 -9.21 -16.60 -1.00
C LYS A 205 -9.20 -17.49 -2.25
N ASP A 206 -8.93 -16.90 -3.43
CA ASP A 206 -8.88 -17.61 -4.69
C ASP A 206 -7.60 -18.44 -4.87
N ASP A 207 -6.59 -18.18 -4.05
CA ASP A 207 -5.29 -18.83 -4.07
C ASP A 207 -4.86 -19.31 -2.67
N PRO A 208 -5.58 -20.31 -2.11
CA PRO A 208 -5.43 -20.71 -0.72
C PRO A 208 -4.09 -21.40 -0.38
N ASN A 209 -3.33 -21.83 -1.39
CA ASN A 209 -2.04 -22.50 -1.23
C ASN A 209 -0.87 -21.54 -1.08
N ASN A 210 -1.07 -20.27 -1.38
CA ASN A 210 -0.04 -19.24 -1.31
C ASN A 210 -0.31 -18.26 -0.17
N GLN A 211 0.76 -17.74 0.42
CA GLN A 211 0.71 -16.76 1.50
C GLN A 211 0.64 -15.33 0.92
N TYR A 212 -0.31 -14.54 1.38
CA TYR A 212 -0.44 -13.12 1.06
C TYR A 212 -0.04 -12.25 2.24
N VAL A 213 0.47 -11.05 1.97
CA VAL A 213 0.92 -10.12 3.00
C VAL A 213 0.42 -8.71 2.70
N LEU A 214 -0.25 -8.10 3.67
CA LEU A 214 -0.53 -6.66 3.68
C LEU A 214 0.46 -5.99 4.63
N VAL A 215 1.23 -5.04 4.13
CA VAL A 215 2.08 -4.17 4.95
C VAL A 215 1.42 -2.81 5.07
N ILE A 216 1.16 -2.41 6.31
CA ILE A 216 0.59 -1.11 6.67
C ILE A 216 1.69 -0.28 7.32
N ASP A 217 2.26 0.64 6.55
CA ASP A 217 3.25 1.58 7.08
C ASP A 217 2.55 2.71 7.81
N GLU A 218 3.13 3.17 8.92
CA GLU A 218 2.57 4.22 9.78
C GLU A 218 1.13 3.91 10.26
N ILE A 219 0.89 2.67 10.71
CA ILE A 219 -0.45 2.19 11.07
C ILE A 219 -1.17 3.09 12.09
N ASN A 220 -0.43 3.76 12.97
CA ASN A 220 -0.96 4.65 13.99
C ASN A 220 -1.32 6.06 13.47
N ARG A 221 -0.95 6.44 12.24
CA ARG A 221 -1.31 7.75 11.65
C ARG A 221 -2.74 7.82 11.15
N GLY A 222 -3.39 6.68 10.91
CA GLY A 222 -4.80 6.60 10.56
C GLY A 222 -5.69 6.28 11.76
N ASN A 223 -6.97 6.61 11.66
CA ASN A 223 -7.96 6.14 12.63
C ASN A 223 -8.31 4.67 12.33
N ILE A 224 -7.57 3.75 12.97
CA ILE A 224 -7.64 2.31 12.68
C ILE A 224 -9.05 1.75 12.89
N ALA A 225 -9.74 2.17 13.95
CA ALA A 225 -11.10 1.72 14.21
C ALA A 225 -12.07 2.15 13.09
N LYS A 226 -11.89 3.35 12.53
CA LYS A 226 -12.69 3.84 11.40
C LYS A 226 -12.30 3.14 10.09
N ILE A 227 -11.00 2.88 9.87
CA ILE A 227 -10.50 2.28 8.63
C ILE A 227 -10.89 0.81 8.53
N PHE A 228 -10.77 0.05 9.61
CA PHE A 228 -11.13 -1.36 9.63
C PHE A 228 -12.63 -1.61 9.87
N GLY A 229 -13.30 -0.70 10.57
CA GLY A 229 -14.71 -0.85 10.90
C GLY A 229 -15.01 -2.20 11.57
N GLU A 230 -16.04 -2.89 11.10
CA GLU A 230 -16.48 -4.22 11.54
C GLU A 230 -15.42 -5.31 11.31
N LEU A 231 -14.51 -5.11 10.35
CA LEU A 231 -13.45 -6.08 10.02
C LEU A 231 -12.42 -6.22 11.14
N MET A 232 -12.41 -5.29 12.10
CA MET A 232 -11.51 -5.34 13.26
C MET A 232 -11.62 -6.67 14.01
N THR A 233 -12.79 -7.25 14.07
CA THR A 233 -12.99 -8.57 14.73
C THR A 233 -12.50 -9.72 13.88
N LEU A 234 -12.54 -9.60 12.55
CA LEU A 234 -12.17 -10.67 11.60
C LEU A 234 -10.68 -10.89 11.46
N ILE A 235 -9.85 -9.92 11.89
CA ILE A 235 -8.39 -10.09 11.87
C ILE A 235 -7.87 -10.99 12.98
N GLU A 236 -8.70 -11.34 13.99
CA GLU A 236 -8.37 -12.29 15.04
C GLU A 236 -8.15 -13.68 14.43
N ALA A 237 -7.08 -14.38 14.87
CA ALA A 237 -6.67 -15.65 14.27
C ALA A 237 -7.75 -16.77 14.33
N ASP A 238 -8.56 -16.77 15.39
CA ASP A 238 -9.62 -17.75 15.61
C ASP A 238 -10.87 -17.50 14.75
N LYS A 239 -11.02 -16.31 14.16
CA LYS A 239 -12.17 -15.88 13.35
C LYS A 239 -11.90 -15.90 11.86
N ARG A 240 -10.63 -15.86 11.46
CA ARG A 240 -10.25 -15.88 10.05
C ARG A 240 -10.75 -17.12 9.32
N GLY A 241 -11.39 -16.91 8.17
CA GLY A 241 -11.97 -17.99 7.34
C GLY A 241 -13.17 -18.70 7.94
N LYS A 242 -13.68 -18.27 9.11
CA LYS A 242 -14.77 -18.95 9.82
C LYS A 242 -16.00 -18.08 9.99
N GLN A 243 -15.82 -16.82 10.33
CA GLN A 243 -16.92 -15.91 10.66
C GLN A 243 -17.07 -14.85 9.58
N PRO A 244 -18.21 -14.77 8.88
CA PRO A 244 -18.49 -13.68 7.97
C PRO A 244 -19.04 -12.45 8.70
N VAL A 245 -18.85 -11.27 8.10
CA VAL A 245 -19.62 -10.06 8.42
C VAL A 245 -20.19 -9.48 7.13
N GLU A 246 -21.39 -8.89 7.21
CA GLU A 246 -21.99 -8.18 6.09
C GLU A 246 -21.33 -6.79 5.94
N LEU A 247 -20.82 -6.51 4.74
CA LEU A 247 -20.23 -5.21 4.43
C LEU A 247 -21.33 -4.13 4.24
N PRO A 248 -21.11 -2.88 4.69
CA PRO A 248 -22.15 -1.87 4.74
C PRO A 248 -22.64 -1.37 3.38
N TYR A 249 -21.76 -1.31 2.36
CA TYR A 249 -22.14 -0.80 1.03
C TYR A 249 -22.61 -1.91 0.09
N SER A 250 -21.83 -2.99 -0.06
CA SER A 250 -22.17 -4.10 -0.97
C SER A 250 -23.24 -5.03 -0.42
N LYS A 251 -23.46 -5.06 0.91
CA LYS A 251 -24.32 -6.03 1.59
C LYS A 251 -23.89 -7.48 1.37
N GLU A 252 -22.60 -7.69 1.10
CA GLU A 252 -22.02 -9.00 0.89
C GLU A 252 -21.37 -9.54 2.15
N ASP A 253 -21.43 -10.85 2.32
CA ASP A 253 -20.71 -11.56 3.37
C ASP A 253 -19.19 -11.54 3.07
N PHE A 254 -18.41 -10.98 3.97
CA PHE A 254 -16.98 -10.86 3.86
C PHE A 254 -16.25 -11.62 4.97
N GLN A 255 -15.14 -12.26 4.60
CA GLN A 255 -14.25 -12.98 5.52
C GLN A 255 -12.80 -12.63 5.22
N VAL A 256 -11.99 -12.54 6.28
CA VAL A 256 -10.53 -12.44 6.13
C VAL A 256 -9.95 -13.85 5.97
N PRO A 257 -9.25 -14.16 4.87
CA PRO A 257 -8.70 -15.50 4.65
C PRO A 257 -7.54 -15.81 5.60
N VAL A 258 -7.34 -17.11 5.88
CA VAL A 258 -6.32 -17.57 6.82
C VAL A 258 -4.88 -17.38 6.31
N ASN A 259 -4.71 -17.38 4.99
CA ASN A 259 -3.43 -17.21 4.30
C ASN A 259 -3.07 -15.74 4.02
N LEU A 260 -3.65 -14.78 4.77
CA LEU A 260 -3.31 -13.36 4.70
C LEU A 260 -2.64 -12.92 6.01
N ALA A 261 -1.36 -12.55 5.95
CA ALA A 261 -0.64 -11.90 7.05
C ALA A 261 -0.77 -10.38 6.98
N ILE A 262 -0.82 -9.72 8.14
CA ILE A 262 -0.83 -8.25 8.23
C ILE A 262 0.37 -7.82 9.07
N ILE A 263 1.21 -6.96 8.51
CA ILE A 263 2.38 -6.38 9.18
C ILE A 263 2.14 -4.88 9.28
N GLY A 264 2.22 -4.31 10.48
CA GLY A 264 2.15 -2.87 10.69
C GLY A 264 3.52 -2.32 11.11
N THR A 265 3.84 -1.08 10.72
CA THR A 265 4.94 -0.31 11.30
C THR A 265 4.39 0.90 12.05
N MET A 266 5.08 1.33 13.11
CA MET A 266 4.64 2.42 13.95
C MET A 266 5.82 3.17 14.56
N ASN A 267 5.84 4.50 14.42
CA ASN A 267 6.76 5.36 15.13
C ASN A 267 6.21 5.70 16.52
N THR A 268 7.02 5.53 17.57
CA THR A 268 6.63 5.81 18.97
C THR A 268 6.79 7.27 19.36
N ALA A 269 7.71 8.00 18.71
CA ALA A 269 8.02 9.40 19.03
C ALA A 269 6.89 10.38 18.64
N ASP A 270 6.01 10.01 17.73
CA ASP A 270 4.93 10.87 17.22
C ASP A 270 3.82 11.05 18.28
N ARG A 271 3.84 12.20 18.98
CA ARG A 271 2.85 12.56 20.01
C ARG A 271 1.47 12.97 19.47
N SER A 272 1.42 13.38 18.21
CA SER A 272 0.17 13.83 17.55
C SER A 272 -0.76 12.66 17.18
N ILE A 273 -0.34 11.43 17.44
CA ILE A 273 -1.02 10.22 16.98
C ILE A 273 -1.75 9.57 18.15
N ALA A 274 -2.98 9.13 17.90
CA ALA A 274 -3.81 8.45 18.88
C ALA A 274 -3.06 7.23 19.47
N LEU A 275 -3.11 7.10 20.78
CA LEU A 275 -2.69 5.86 21.45
C LEU A 275 -3.42 4.70 20.79
N LEU A 276 -2.68 3.67 20.40
CA LEU A 276 -3.29 2.47 19.83
C LEU A 276 -4.37 1.95 20.78
N ASP A 277 -5.56 1.79 20.22
CA ASP A 277 -6.70 1.24 20.94
C ASP A 277 -6.33 -0.11 21.57
N VAL A 278 -6.77 -0.34 22.79
CA VAL A 278 -6.62 -1.60 23.52
C VAL A 278 -7.12 -2.79 22.68
N ALA A 279 -8.12 -2.55 21.81
CA ALA A 279 -8.64 -3.54 20.88
C ALA A 279 -7.56 -4.07 19.91
N LEU A 280 -6.64 -3.22 19.43
CA LEU A 280 -5.52 -3.63 18.58
C LEU A 280 -4.47 -4.43 19.32
N ARG A 281 -4.18 -4.07 20.57
CA ARG A 281 -3.17 -4.76 21.37
C ARG A 281 -3.44 -6.24 21.55
N ARG A 282 -4.71 -6.64 21.51
CA ARG A 282 -5.11 -8.07 21.62
C ARG A 282 -5.06 -8.81 20.28
N ARG A 283 -5.02 -8.08 19.14
CA ARG A 283 -5.11 -8.65 17.79
C ARG A 283 -3.77 -8.76 17.09
N PHE A 284 -2.77 -8.03 17.55
CA PHE A 284 -1.43 -8.01 16.97
C PHE A 284 -0.38 -8.39 18.00
N ALA A 285 0.65 -9.10 17.55
CA ALA A 285 1.91 -9.19 18.26
C ALA A 285 2.71 -7.90 18.05
N PHE A 286 3.37 -7.41 19.09
CA PHE A 286 4.17 -6.20 19.05
C PHE A 286 5.64 -6.55 19.21
N LEU A 287 6.47 -6.10 18.29
CA LEU A 287 7.92 -6.25 18.30
C LEU A 287 8.56 -4.87 18.33
N GLU A 288 9.26 -4.58 19.42
CA GLU A 288 9.99 -3.33 19.58
C GLU A 288 11.32 -3.38 18.81
N LEU A 289 11.62 -2.33 18.07
CA LEU A 289 12.87 -2.13 17.36
C LEU A 289 13.57 -0.90 17.94
N LEU A 290 14.54 -1.14 18.77
CA LEU A 290 15.38 -0.11 19.35
C LEU A 290 16.58 0.23 18.44
N PRO A 291 17.23 1.40 18.64
CA PRO A 291 18.46 1.73 17.93
C PRO A 291 19.58 0.73 18.27
N GLU A 292 20.19 0.18 17.23
CA GLU A 292 21.32 -0.74 17.34
C GLU A 292 22.61 -0.02 16.99
N ALA A 293 23.22 0.65 17.96
CA ALA A 293 24.48 1.40 17.76
C ALA A 293 25.63 0.51 17.26
N GLN A 294 25.62 -0.78 17.60
CA GLN A 294 26.62 -1.77 17.17
C GLN A 294 26.71 -1.92 15.64
N LEU A 295 25.63 -1.65 14.91
CA LEU A 295 25.64 -1.66 13.44
C LEU A 295 26.54 -0.57 12.85
N LEU A 296 26.92 0.42 13.65
CA LEU A 296 27.75 1.56 13.28
C LEU A 296 29.18 1.49 13.86
N ASP A 297 29.53 0.46 14.62
CA ASP A 297 30.83 0.36 15.32
C ASP A 297 32.02 0.37 14.35
N GLY A 298 31.82 -0.09 13.10
CA GLY A 298 32.84 -0.05 12.04
C GLY A 298 32.99 1.29 11.33
N ILE A 299 32.11 2.28 11.64
CA ILE A 299 32.08 3.59 10.96
C ILE A 299 32.86 4.59 11.81
N ASN A 300 34.04 4.97 11.32
CA ASN A 300 34.85 6.04 11.90
C ASN A 300 34.93 7.22 10.94
N VAL A 301 34.90 8.44 11.46
CA VAL A 301 35.03 9.69 10.71
C VAL A 301 36.20 10.46 11.29
N SER A 302 37.20 10.78 10.46
CA SER A 302 38.37 11.56 10.87
C SER A 302 38.02 13.01 11.04
N LEU A 303 38.29 13.57 12.20
CA LEU A 303 38.03 14.99 12.53
C LEU A 303 39.29 15.86 12.39
N ALA A 304 40.45 15.29 12.68
CA ALA A 304 41.78 15.90 12.57
C ALA A 304 42.84 14.80 12.42
N GLU A 305 44.13 15.15 12.27
CA GLU A 305 45.20 14.21 11.94
C GLU A 305 45.35 12.99 12.87
N GLU A 306 44.82 13.02 14.10
CA GLU A 306 44.93 11.92 15.07
C GLU A 306 43.58 11.52 15.72
N ASP A 307 42.48 12.27 15.51
CA ASP A 307 41.21 12.01 16.17
C ASP A 307 40.18 11.40 15.21
N ALA A 308 39.67 10.22 15.54
CA ALA A 308 38.59 9.56 14.80
C ALA A 308 37.34 9.40 15.68
N LEU A 309 36.23 9.90 15.19
CA LEU A 309 34.93 9.79 15.83
C LEU A 309 34.27 8.44 15.46
N ASN A 310 34.08 7.55 16.45
CA ASN A 310 33.30 6.33 16.24
C ASN A 310 31.81 6.63 16.32
N ILE A 311 31.09 6.44 15.20
CA ILE A 311 29.68 6.81 15.08
C ILE A 311 28.77 5.94 15.98
N GLY A 312 29.08 4.64 16.15
CA GLY A 312 28.34 3.78 17.06
C GLY A 312 28.39 4.26 18.52
N THR A 313 29.61 4.63 18.99
CA THR A 313 29.81 5.19 20.33
C THR A 313 29.07 6.53 20.48
N CYS A 314 29.12 7.39 19.48
CA CYS A 314 28.41 8.68 19.49
C CYS A 314 26.90 8.49 19.61
N LEU A 315 26.32 7.63 18.77
CA LEU A 315 24.90 7.35 18.82
C LEU A 315 24.48 6.75 20.17
N LYS A 316 25.27 5.84 20.73
CA LYS A 316 25.02 5.26 22.04
C LYS A 316 24.97 6.30 23.14
N ASN A 317 25.97 7.18 23.19
CA ASN A 317 26.07 8.25 24.20
C ASN A 317 24.93 9.27 24.05
N LEU A 318 24.61 9.68 22.80
CA LEU A 318 23.49 10.56 22.51
C LEU A 318 22.17 9.94 23.02
N ASN A 319 21.89 8.71 22.63
CA ASN A 319 20.65 8.03 23.00
C ASN A 319 20.55 7.80 24.52
N GLN A 320 21.66 7.54 25.20
CA GLN A 320 21.65 7.40 26.67
C GLN A 320 21.16 8.71 27.33
N ARG A 321 21.63 9.87 26.86
CA ARG A 321 21.17 11.17 27.37
C ARG A 321 19.71 11.44 27.00
N ILE A 322 19.30 11.11 25.76
CA ILE A 322 17.90 11.27 25.34
C ILE A 322 16.97 10.43 26.24
N VAL A 323 17.32 9.20 26.52
CA VAL A 323 16.53 8.32 27.41
C VAL A 323 16.39 8.91 28.80
N GLU A 324 17.46 9.47 29.35
CA GLU A 324 17.46 10.10 30.68
C GLU A 324 16.48 11.28 30.78
N PHE A 325 16.45 12.16 29.76
CA PHE A 325 15.66 13.38 29.80
C PHE A 325 14.28 13.29 29.13
N ARG A 326 14.06 12.31 28.23
CA ARG A 326 12.85 12.25 27.41
C ARG A 326 12.20 10.87 27.34
N GLY A 327 12.97 9.80 27.59
CA GLY A 327 12.50 8.42 27.49
C GLY A 327 12.93 7.71 26.20
N ALA A 328 12.76 6.38 26.21
CA ALA A 328 13.25 5.49 25.14
C ALA A 328 12.59 5.71 23.78
N ASP A 329 11.36 6.19 23.75
CA ASP A 329 10.60 6.44 22.50
C ASP A 329 11.23 7.53 21.61
N TYR A 330 12.09 8.39 22.19
CA TYR A 330 12.70 9.55 21.52
C TYR A 330 14.14 9.31 21.06
N GLN A 331 14.65 8.09 21.17
CA GLN A 331 15.99 7.76 20.71
C GLN A 331 16.14 8.03 19.21
N ILE A 332 17.36 8.32 18.79
CA ILE A 332 17.72 8.45 17.37
C ILE A 332 18.09 7.08 16.83
N GLY A 333 17.51 6.68 15.71
CA GLY A 333 17.78 5.41 15.07
C GLY A 333 19.14 5.38 14.36
N HIS A 334 19.69 4.19 14.21
CA HIS A 334 20.98 3.96 13.54
C HIS A 334 20.93 4.21 12.04
N SER A 335 19.73 4.12 11.41
CA SER A 335 19.61 4.24 9.96
C SER A 335 19.96 5.63 9.42
N TYR A 336 19.92 6.67 10.22
CA TYR A 336 20.37 8.01 9.83
C TYR A 336 21.86 8.02 9.43
N PHE A 337 22.67 7.19 10.07
CA PHE A 337 24.14 7.16 9.92
C PHE A 337 24.66 6.05 8.99
N LEU A 338 23.79 5.13 8.56
CA LEU A 338 24.19 4.06 7.64
C LEU A 338 24.76 4.56 6.29
N PRO A 339 24.34 5.70 5.72
CA PRO A 339 24.96 6.22 4.50
C PRO A 339 26.47 6.43 4.61
N LEU A 340 27.00 6.73 5.80
CA LEU A 340 28.45 6.89 6.03
C LEU A 340 29.26 5.61 5.77
N GLN A 341 28.62 4.44 5.81
CA GLN A 341 29.31 3.15 5.66
C GLN A 341 29.86 2.94 4.24
N VAL A 342 29.21 3.51 3.23
CA VAL A 342 29.57 3.31 1.81
C VAL A 342 30.48 4.40 1.27
N ILE A 343 30.74 5.47 2.03
CA ILE A 343 31.59 6.57 1.63
C ILE A 343 33.04 6.25 1.99
N ALA A 344 33.93 6.21 0.97
CA ALA A 344 35.33 5.89 1.13
C ALA A 344 36.20 7.14 1.39
N ASP A 345 35.82 8.28 0.83
CA ASP A 345 36.54 9.55 1.00
C ASP A 345 36.21 10.20 2.35
N GLU A 346 37.25 10.49 3.15
CA GLU A 346 37.08 11.00 4.52
C GLU A 346 36.47 12.42 4.55
N VAL A 347 36.78 13.27 3.56
CA VAL A 347 36.22 14.61 3.46
C VAL A 347 34.73 14.55 3.10
N GLU A 348 34.39 13.70 2.14
CA GLU A 348 32.99 13.45 1.75
C GLU A 348 32.21 12.85 2.92
N LYS A 349 32.82 11.92 3.67
CA LYS A 349 32.21 11.29 4.84
C LYS A 349 31.93 12.31 5.95
N LEU A 350 32.87 13.22 6.22
CA LEU A 350 32.69 14.30 7.20
C LEU A 350 31.58 15.26 6.75
N ASN A 351 31.56 15.68 5.49
CA ASN A 351 30.48 16.51 4.96
C ASN A 351 29.12 15.83 5.06
N CYS A 352 29.04 14.52 4.76
CA CYS A 352 27.82 13.76 4.90
C CYS A 352 27.37 13.66 6.37
N LEU A 353 28.30 13.49 7.31
CA LEU A 353 27.99 13.52 8.73
C LEU A 353 27.44 14.88 9.18
N ASP A 354 28.04 15.99 8.70
CA ASP A 354 27.55 17.35 8.96
C ASP A 354 26.13 17.54 8.41
N ASP A 355 25.84 17.05 7.21
CA ASP A 355 24.51 17.10 6.61
C ASP A 355 23.48 16.31 7.41
N ILE A 356 23.80 15.07 7.79
CA ILE A 356 22.94 14.22 8.64
C ILE A 356 22.66 14.94 9.96
N TRP A 357 23.69 15.48 10.57
CA TRP A 357 23.59 16.16 11.85
C TRP A 357 22.73 17.41 11.75
N ASN A 358 23.09 18.34 10.86
CA ASN A 358 22.45 19.64 10.78
C ASN A 358 21.04 19.61 10.18
N TYR A 359 20.77 18.71 9.25
CA TYR A 359 19.50 18.69 8.51
C TYR A 359 18.55 17.57 8.94
N GLN A 360 19.01 16.57 9.69
CA GLN A 360 18.17 15.46 10.11
C GLN A 360 18.11 15.33 11.64
N VAL A 361 19.24 15.15 12.32
CA VAL A 361 19.28 14.86 13.77
C VAL A 361 18.93 16.08 14.61
N VAL A 362 19.59 17.22 14.38
CA VAL A 362 19.35 18.46 15.14
C VAL A 362 17.92 18.98 15.01
N PRO A 363 17.32 19.05 13.82
CA PRO A 363 15.92 19.42 13.69
C PRO A 363 14.98 18.50 14.47
N LEU A 364 15.21 17.19 14.42
CA LEU A 364 14.44 16.21 15.16
C LEU A 364 14.57 16.38 16.68
N LEU A 365 15.79 16.61 17.17
CA LEU A 365 16.02 16.91 18.58
C LEU A 365 15.36 18.23 19.02
N LYS A 366 15.40 19.27 18.18
CA LYS A 366 14.67 20.53 18.45
C LYS A 366 13.15 20.30 18.55
N GLU A 367 12.60 19.42 17.75
CA GLU A 367 11.19 19.03 17.84
C GLU A 367 10.90 18.25 19.14
N TYR A 368 11.72 17.28 19.48
CA TYR A 368 11.59 16.49 20.71
C TYR A 368 11.65 17.35 21.98
N PHE A 369 12.53 18.34 22.00
CA PHE A 369 12.74 19.25 23.12
C PHE A 369 12.10 20.63 22.89
N TYR A 370 11.05 20.68 22.03
CA TYR A 370 10.36 21.95 21.75
C TYR A 370 9.90 22.63 23.04
N GLY A 371 10.27 23.90 23.20
CA GLY A 371 10.02 24.70 24.41
C GLY A 371 10.92 24.37 25.63
N GLN A 372 11.87 23.44 25.50
CA GLN A 372 12.74 22.96 26.58
C GLN A 372 14.22 23.07 26.21
N VAL A 373 14.66 24.28 25.82
CA VAL A 373 16.03 24.54 25.34
C VAL A 373 17.10 24.13 26.36
N ASP A 374 16.83 24.30 27.65
CA ASP A 374 17.79 23.94 28.69
C ASP A 374 18.01 22.43 28.80
N LEU A 375 17.00 21.60 28.54
CA LEU A 375 17.16 20.16 28.44
C LEU A 375 17.93 19.77 27.17
N LEU A 376 17.65 20.42 26.05
CA LEU A 376 18.40 20.19 24.82
C LEU A 376 19.89 20.51 25.00
N ARG A 377 20.23 21.58 25.73
CA ARG A 377 21.62 21.91 26.10
C ARG A 377 22.28 20.83 26.96
N GLN A 378 21.53 20.17 27.81
CA GLN A 378 22.05 19.05 28.63
C GLN A 378 22.28 17.78 27.81
N VAL A 379 21.43 17.54 26.80
CA VAL A 379 21.59 16.41 25.86
C VAL A 379 22.80 16.65 24.94
N LEU A 380 23.04 17.89 24.53
CA LEU A 380 24.08 18.31 23.59
C LEU A 380 24.97 19.42 24.20
N PRO A 381 25.71 19.17 25.28
CA PRO A 381 26.45 20.24 25.97
C PRO A 381 27.56 20.87 25.14
N SER A 382 28.20 20.10 24.23
CA SER A 382 29.26 20.58 23.37
C SER A 382 28.74 21.30 22.11
N PHE A 383 27.45 21.22 21.84
CA PHE A 383 26.81 21.82 20.68
C PHE A 383 26.46 23.32 20.85
N PHE A 384 26.40 23.80 22.10
CA PHE A 384 26.13 25.17 22.46
C PHE A 384 27.41 25.78 23.04
N SER A 385 28.17 26.53 22.24
CA SER A 385 29.27 27.32 22.80
C SER A 385 28.75 28.46 23.68
N GLN A 386 29.55 28.88 24.66
CA GLN A 386 29.13 29.90 25.64
C GLN A 386 28.93 31.31 25.03
N ASP A 387 29.40 31.57 23.80
CA ASP A 387 29.45 32.90 23.22
C ASP A 387 28.43 33.26 22.14
N ASP A 388 27.62 32.26 21.63
CA ASP A 388 26.80 32.50 20.43
C ASP A 388 25.27 32.47 20.70
N GLY A 389 24.77 33.24 21.63
CA GLY A 389 23.32 33.53 21.73
C GLY A 389 22.33 32.37 21.47
N GLY A 390 22.81 31.14 21.55
CA GLY A 390 21.99 29.91 21.44
C GLY A 390 21.81 29.32 20.05
N GLN A 391 22.65 29.66 19.07
CA GLN A 391 22.66 28.99 17.75
C GLN A 391 23.55 27.72 17.74
N PRO A 392 23.11 26.61 17.16
CA PRO A 392 23.90 25.38 17.11
C PRO A 392 25.09 25.48 16.12
N GLN A 393 26.23 24.91 16.52
CA GLN A 393 27.43 24.79 15.68
C GLN A 393 27.41 23.50 14.85
N SER A 394 28.33 23.38 13.86
CA SER A 394 28.53 22.22 13.01
C SER A 394 28.96 20.95 13.78
N ALA A 395 28.94 19.77 13.14
CA ALA A 395 29.32 18.49 13.76
C ALA A 395 30.77 18.46 14.29
N SER A 396 31.64 19.34 13.79
CA SER A 396 33.01 19.55 14.34
C SER A 396 33.04 20.01 15.80
N GLY A 397 31.92 20.52 16.34
CA GLY A 397 31.77 20.87 17.76
C GLY A 397 31.34 19.72 18.68
N LEU A 398 31.31 18.47 18.19
CA LEU A 398 30.92 17.26 18.97
C LEU A 398 32.07 16.60 19.76
N VAL A 399 33.29 17.11 19.68
CA VAL A 399 34.48 16.57 20.36
C VAL A 399 34.63 17.12 21.76
#